data_7646b788597d4018765f3bde9d11b6bb
#
_entry.id   7646b788597d4018765f3bde9d11b6bb
#
_cell.length_a   1.000
_cell.length_b   1.000
_cell.length_c   1.000
_cell.angle_alpha   90.00
_cell.angle_beta   90.00
_cell.angle_gamma   90.00
#
_symmetry.space_group_name_H-M   'P 1'
#
loop_
_entity.id
_entity.type
_entity.pdbx_description
1 polymer ?
#
loop_
_entity_poly.entity_id
_entity_poly.type
_entity_poly.pdbx_seq_one_letter_code
_entity_poly.pdbx_strand_id
1 'polypeptide(L)'
;MNHFLSADAIRTRFSQAMSAMYQQEVPQYGTLMTLVQRVNARCLAERPALKARLEAADELERLNLERHGAIRVGTAEELATLRQMFAVMGMEPVGYYDLSQAGVPVHSTAFRPVSDAALRRNPFRVFTSLLRLELIDDLQLREKAAAILAQRDIFTPRCRALIAQYQQQGGLGDADADAFVKEALETFRWHGVSTVDSETYQALSQQHRLIADVVCFPGCHINHLTPRTLDIDLVQSLMPEYGIDPKALIEGPPRREVPILLRQTSFKALEEPVRFQQGETGTHTARFGEIEQRGVALTPKGRALYDRLLAEAGTGADNQQHQQRLAEVFRDFPDNERSLREQQLAWFDYRLSEKGEAQPPRPGESLATLIDQGRIIADPVVYEDFLPVSAAGIFQSNLGDRAQARTAGNASRADFEAALGAPVQDEMQLYQARQQQSLVRCGIGDA
;
A
#
# COMPACT_ATOMS: atom_id res chain seq x y z
N MET A 1 -9.15 -35.21 -9.90
CA MET A 1 -9.46 -33.95 -9.24
C MET A 1 -8.44 -32.94 -9.76
N ASN A 2 -8.90 -31.88 -10.43
CA ASN A 2 -7.98 -30.81 -10.86
C ASN A 2 -7.39 -30.16 -9.61
N HIS A 3 -6.08 -30.27 -9.46
CA HIS A 3 -5.38 -29.65 -8.33
C HIS A 3 -5.14 -28.18 -8.68
N PHE A 4 -6.01 -27.29 -8.18
CA PHE A 4 -5.84 -25.86 -8.36
C PHE A 4 -4.74 -25.32 -7.42
N LEU A 5 -3.96 -24.38 -7.93
CA LEU A 5 -3.01 -23.63 -7.11
C LEU A 5 -3.78 -22.67 -6.21
N SER A 6 -3.32 -22.50 -4.97
CA SER A 6 -3.97 -21.56 -4.04
C SER A 6 -3.79 -20.11 -4.50
N ALA A 7 -4.75 -19.25 -4.19
CA ALA A 7 -4.65 -17.82 -4.46
C ALA A 7 -3.40 -17.19 -3.83
N ASP A 8 -3.02 -17.61 -2.62
CA ASP A 8 -1.80 -17.16 -1.95
C ASP A 8 -0.54 -17.53 -2.72
N ALA A 9 -0.47 -18.73 -3.30
CA ALA A 9 0.65 -19.15 -4.12
C ALA A 9 0.73 -18.35 -5.43
N ILE A 10 -0.41 -18.08 -6.08
CA ILE A 10 -0.46 -17.25 -7.29
C ILE A 10 -0.01 -15.82 -6.96
N ARG A 11 -0.49 -15.23 -5.86
CA ARG A 11 -0.06 -13.90 -5.39
C ARG A 11 1.44 -13.85 -5.14
N THR A 12 2.01 -14.87 -4.52
CA THR A 12 3.45 -14.94 -4.25
C THR A 12 4.25 -14.99 -5.54
N ARG A 13 3.86 -15.82 -6.50
CA ARG A 13 4.51 -15.87 -7.84
C ARG A 13 4.42 -14.52 -8.54
N PHE A 14 3.26 -13.87 -8.49
CA PHE A 14 3.06 -12.57 -9.11
C PHE A 14 3.92 -11.47 -8.48
N SER A 15 3.93 -11.36 -7.15
CA SER A 15 4.73 -10.35 -6.45
C SER A 15 6.23 -10.53 -6.67
N GLN A 16 6.72 -11.77 -6.74
CA GLN A 16 8.11 -12.07 -7.06
C GLN A 16 8.46 -11.72 -8.50
N ALA A 17 7.60 -12.06 -9.46
CA ALA A 17 7.77 -11.70 -10.87
C ALA A 17 7.73 -10.17 -11.07
N MET A 18 6.84 -9.48 -10.35
CA MET A 18 6.75 -8.03 -10.33
C MET A 18 8.04 -7.38 -9.82
N SER A 19 8.58 -7.88 -8.71
CA SER A 19 9.83 -7.38 -8.14
C SER A 19 11.01 -7.60 -9.09
N ALA A 20 11.10 -8.76 -9.73
CA ALA A 20 12.12 -9.05 -10.73
C ALA A 20 12.03 -8.14 -11.96
N MET A 21 10.82 -7.93 -12.48
CA MET A 21 10.57 -7.00 -13.59
C MET A 21 10.97 -5.58 -13.24
N TYR A 22 10.53 -5.10 -12.08
CA TYR A 22 10.81 -3.73 -11.65
C TYR A 22 12.30 -3.49 -11.41
N GLN A 23 13.02 -4.48 -10.88
CA GLN A 23 14.48 -4.43 -10.73
C GLN A 23 15.22 -4.34 -12.07
N GLN A 24 14.71 -4.99 -13.10
CA GLN A 24 15.28 -4.90 -14.46
C GLN A 24 15.01 -3.54 -15.10
N GLU A 25 13.79 -3.03 -14.95
CA GLU A 25 13.37 -1.75 -15.54
C GLU A 25 13.92 -0.54 -14.78
N VAL A 26 14.08 -0.65 -13.47
CA VAL A 26 14.57 0.39 -12.56
C VAL A 26 15.75 -0.14 -11.74
N PRO A 27 16.99 -0.14 -12.27
CA PRO A 27 18.14 -0.72 -11.59
C PRO A 27 18.41 -0.16 -10.20
N GLN A 28 18.10 1.11 -9.97
CA GLN A 28 18.23 1.77 -8.66
C GLN A 28 17.32 1.13 -7.59
N TYR A 29 16.18 0.56 -7.98
CA TYR A 29 15.35 -0.25 -7.10
C TYR A 29 16.10 -1.49 -6.59
N GLY A 30 16.87 -2.16 -7.44
CA GLY A 30 17.72 -3.30 -7.02
C GLY A 30 18.75 -2.91 -5.98
N THR A 31 19.39 -1.74 -6.15
CA THR A 31 20.31 -1.18 -5.16
C THR A 31 19.60 -0.87 -3.84
N LEU A 32 18.41 -0.27 -3.91
CA LEU A 32 17.58 0.00 -2.73
C LEU A 32 17.20 -1.28 -1.99
N MET A 33 16.85 -2.34 -2.70
CA MET A 33 16.55 -3.66 -2.11
C MET A 33 17.74 -4.22 -1.32
N THR A 34 18.94 -4.13 -1.88
CA THR A 34 20.17 -4.56 -1.22
C THR A 34 20.40 -3.78 0.09
N LEU A 35 20.21 -2.46 0.06
CA LEU A 35 20.33 -1.61 1.23
C LEU A 35 19.30 -1.99 2.31
N VAL A 36 18.03 -2.15 1.93
CA VAL A 36 16.96 -2.54 2.86
C VAL A 36 17.24 -3.89 3.52
N GLN A 37 17.65 -4.88 2.75
CA GLN A 37 18.01 -6.20 3.30
C GLN A 37 19.14 -6.11 4.31
N ARG A 38 20.18 -5.32 4.03
CA ARG A 38 21.31 -5.11 4.93
C ARG A 38 20.88 -4.42 6.24
N VAL A 39 20.06 -3.38 6.15
CA VAL A 39 19.53 -2.67 7.33
C VAL A 39 18.65 -3.59 8.16
N ASN A 40 17.75 -4.34 7.53
CA ASN A 40 16.88 -5.28 8.24
C ASN A 40 17.70 -6.36 8.97
N ALA A 41 18.70 -6.94 8.32
CA ALA A 41 19.58 -7.94 8.93
C ALA A 41 20.34 -7.36 10.15
N ARG A 42 20.85 -6.13 10.03
CA ARG A 42 21.49 -5.42 11.14
C ARG A 42 20.52 -5.20 12.30
N CYS A 43 19.32 -4.69 12.03
CA CYS A 43 18.30 -4.46 13.06
C CYS A 43 17.94 -5.74 13.82
N LEU A 44 17.82 -6.86 13.13
CA LEU A 44 17.52 -8.17 13.74
C LEU A 44 18.70 -8.69 14.59
N ALA A 45 19.93 -8.47 14.16
CA ALA A 45 21.12 -8.86 14.90
C ALA A 45 21.30 -8.01 16.17
N GLU A 46 21.06 -6.71 16.10
CA GLU A 46 21.20 -5.77 17.22
C GLU A 46 20.03 -5.85 18.21
N ARG A 47 18.87 -6.40 17.79
CA ARG A 47 17.64 -6.48 18.60
C ARG A 47 17.08 -7.90 18.65
N PRO A 48 17.71 -8.83 19.42
CA PRO A 48 17.26 -10.22 19.49
C PRO A 48 15.81 -10.40 19.98
N ALA A 49 15.34 -9.52 20.87
CA ALA A 49 13.97 -9.53 21.37
C ALA A 49 12.96 -9.20 20.27
N LEU A 50 13.27 -8.24 19.38
CA LEU A 50 12.45 -7.94 18.21
C LEU A 50 12.41 -9.14 17.25
N LYS A 51 13.57 -9.77 17.00
CA LYS A 51 13.63 -10.96 16.15
C LYS A 51 12.75 -12.08 16.68
N ALA A 52 12.89 -12.43 17.96
CA ALA A 52 12.09 -13.47 18.60
C ALA A 52 10.58 -13.16 18.54
N ARG A 53 10.22 -11.90 18.69
CA ARG A 53 8.83 -11.46 18.58
C ARG A 53 8.26 -11.62 17.15
N LEU A 54 9.01 -11.22 16.15
CA LEU A 54 8.62 -11.39 14.74
C LEU A 54 8.51 -12.87 14.35
N GLU A 55 9.41 -13.71 14.87
CA GLU A 55 9.34 -15.17 14.70
C GLU A 55 8.08 -15.75 15.35
N ALA A 56 7.77 -15.35 16.58
CA ALA A 56 6.59 -15.83 17.32
C ALA A 56 5.26 -15.38 16.69
N ALA A 57 5.26 -14.26 15.96
CA ALA A 57 4.10 -13.73 15.26
C ALA A 57 4.02 -14.17 13.79
N ASP A 58 4.90 -15.04 13.31
CA ASP A 58 5.05 -15.45 11.90
C ASP A 58 5.27 -14.25 10.95
N GLU A 59 5.88 -13.17 11.44
CA GLU A 59 6.11 -11.95 10.65
C GLU A 59 7.51 -11.89 10.02
N LEU A 60 8.45 -12.72 10.47
CA LEU A 60 9.84 -12.64 9.99
C LEU A 60 9.96 -13.02 8.50
N GLU A 61 9.28 -14.06 8.07
CA GLU A 61 9.26 -14.48 6.67
C GLU A 61 8.55 -13.46 5.79
N ARG A 62 7.40 -12.93 6.24
CA ARG A 62 6.66 -11.93 5.48
C ARG A 62 7.45 -10.64 5.27
N LEU A 63 8.31 -10.24 6.19
CA LEU A 63 9.14 -9.04 6.07
C LEU A 63 9.94 -9.00 4.77
N ASN A 64 10.50 -10.13 4.36
CA ASN A 64 11.28 -10.24 3.12
C ASN A 64 10.41 -10.26 1.87
N LEU A 65 9.18 -10.77 1.97
CA LEU A 65 8.23 -10.87 0.86
C LEU A 65 7.37 -9.64 0.69
N GLU A 66 7.21 -8.84 1.74
CA GLU A 66 6.28 -7.72 1.78
C GLU A 66 6.64 -6.63 0.79
N ARG A 67 5.72 -6.40 -0.14
CA ARG A 67 5.81 -5.35 -1.16
C ARG A 67 4.47 -4.68 -1.31
N HIS A 68 4.50 -3.39 -1.62
CA HIS A 68 3.35 -2.75 -2.22
C HIS A 68 3.74 -1.92 -3.44
N GLY A 69 2.78 -1.72 -4.33
CA GLY A 69 2.95 -0.87 -5.49
C GLY A 69 1.79 0.08 -5.65
N ALA A 70 1.90 1.00 -6.59
CA ALA A 70 0.83 1.91 -6.98
C ALA A 70 0.67 1.93 -8.48
N ILE A 71 -0.59 1.89 -8.93
CA ILE A 71 -0.99 1.99 -10.33
C ILE A 71 -2.13 2.99 -10.48
N ARG A 72 -2.28 3.49 -11.69
CA ARG A 72 -3.34 4.43 -12.05
C ARG A 72 -4.00 3.97 -13.34
N VAL A 73 -5.34 3.95 -13.33
CA VAL A 73 -6.16 3.56 -14.48
C VAL A 73 -7.12 4.69 -14.87
N GLY A 74 -7.61 4.65 -16.08
CA GLY A 74 -8.37 5.75 -16.68
C GLY A 74 -9.86 5.48 -16.82
N THR A 75 -10.30 4.21 -16.78
CA THR A 75 -11.70 3.85 -17.04
C THR A 75 -12.29 2.90 -16.01
N ALA A 76 -13.61 2.93 -15.86
CA ALA A 76 -14.34 1.99 -15.03
C ALA A 76 -14.09 0.53 -15.44
N GLU A 77 -14.00 0.26 -16.74
CA GLU A 77 -13.73 -1.07 -17.26
C GLU A 77 -12.33 -1.57 -16.84
N GLU A 78 -11.33 -0.72 -16.93
CA GLU A 78 -9.97 -1.04 -16.46
C GLU A 78 -9.97 -1.37 -14.96
N LEU A 79 -10.65 -0.57 -14.14
CA LEU A 79 -10.74 -0.81 -12.69
C LEU A 79 -11.47 -2.10 -12.36
N ALA A 80 -12.61 -2.36 -12.99
CA ALA A 80 -13.40 -3.58 -12.78
C ALA A 80 -12.64 -4.84 -13.20
N THR A 81 -11.90 -4.78 -14.30
CA THR A 81 -11.06 -5.91 -14.75
C THR A 81 -9.87 -6.14 -13.83
N LEU A 82 -9.23 -5.07 -13.32
CA LEU A 82 -8.19 -5.21 -12.28
C LEU A 82 -8.73 -5.89 -11.02
N ARG A 83 -9.93 -5.54 -10.58
CA ARG A 83 -10.57 -6.23 -9.44
C ARG A 83 -10.68 -7.73 -9.69
N GLN A 84 -11.09 -8.13 -10.89
CA GLN A 84 -11.18 -9.55 -11.26
C GLN A 84 -9.80 -10.22 -11.33
N MET A 85 -8.80 -9.53 -11.87
CA MET A 85 -7.41 -9.99 -11.91
C MET A 85 -6.86 -10.21 -10.49
N PHE A 86 -7.03 -9.24 -9.61
CA PHE A 86 -6.55 -9.35 -8.23
C PHE A 86 -7.32 -10.40 -7.42
N ALA A 87 -8.60 -10.66 -7.74
CA ALA A 87 -9.37 -11.72 -7.11
C ALA A 87 -8.77 -13.11 -7.34
N VAL A 88 -8.15 -13.35 -8.50
CA VAL A 88 -7.41 -14.60 -8.77
C VAL A 88 -6.26 -14.81 -7.78
N MET A 89 -5.70 -13.73 -7.28
CA MET A 89 -4.61 -13.70 -6.29
C MET A 89 -5.11 -13.56 -4.84
N GLY A 90 -6.41 -13.66 -4.61
CA GLY A 90 -7.00 -13.53 -3.27
C GLY A 90 -6.88 -12.12 -2.68
N MET A 91 -6.84 -11.10 -3.53
CA MET A 91 -6.77 -9.69 -3.13
C MET A 91 -8.12 -9.01 -3.35
N GLU A 92 -8.55 -8.25 -2.36
CA GLU A 92 -9.83 -7.56 -2.34
C GLU A 92 -9.65 -6.06 -2.13
N PRO A 93 -10.58 -5.20 -2.61
CA PRO A 93 -10.50 -3.77 -2.42
C PRO A 93 -10.82 -3.39 -0.98
N VAL A 94 -9.89 -2.72 -0.32
CA VAL A 94 -9.99 -2.26 1.07
C VAL A 94 -9.70 -0.77 1.15
N GLY A 95 -10.59 -0.04 1.77
CA GLY A 95 -10.49 1.41 1.94
C GLY A 95 -10.87 2.20 0.67
N TYR A 96 -11.43 3.37 0.89
CA TYR A 96 -11.71 4.36 -0.13
C TYR A 96 -10.96 5.66 0.17
N TYR A 97 -10.26 6.17 -0.83
CA TYR A 97 -9.42 7.36 -0.71
C TYR A 97 -9.79 8.37 -1.80
N ASP A 98 -10.37 9.51 -1.43
CA ASP A 98 -10.61 10.62 -2.34
C ASP A 98 -9.45 11.62 -2.27
N LEU A 99 -8.64 11.68 -3.31
CA LEU A 99 -7.46 12.55 -3.38
C LEU A 99 -7.75 13.89 -4.06
N SER A 100 -8.96 14.10 -4.56
CA SER A 100 -9.34 15.35 -5.24
C SER A 100 -9.28 16.57 -4.32
N GLN A 101 -9.55 16.38 -3.04
CA GLN A 101 -9.42 17.42 -2.02
C GLN A 101 -7.97 17.90 -1.84
N ALA A 102 -7.01 17.03 -2.11
CA ALA A 102 -5.58 17.36 -2.11
C ALA A 102 -5.10 17.88 -3.48
N GLY A 103 -6.02 18.15 -4.41
CA GLY A 103 -5.70 18.63 -5.76
C GLY A 103 -5.24 17.54 -6.73
N VAL A 104 -5.44 16.27 -6.40
CA VAL A 104 -5.06 15.14 -7.24
C VAL A 104 -6.32 14.54 -7.86
N PRO A 105 -6.46 14.51 -9.20
CA PRO A 105 -7.73 14.18 -9.86
C PRO A 105 -8.00 12.68 -9.92
N VAL A 106 -7.93 12.00 -8.78
CA VAL A 106 -8.19 10.56 -8.65
C VAL A 106 -8.92 10.23 -7.36
N HIS A 107 -9.59 9.09 -7.36
CA HIS A 107 -9.99 8.37 -6.16
C HIS A 107 -9.51 6.93 -6.23
N SER A 108 -9.35 6.27 -5.08
CA SER A 108 -8.51 5.08 -5.00
C SER A 108 -9.02 4.07 -3.99
N THR A 109 -8.55 2.84 -4.15
CA THR A 109 -8.62 1.78 -3.14
C THR A 109 -7.29 1.05 -3.07
N ALA A 110 -7.09 0.24 -2.05
CA ALA A 110 -5.98 -0.70 -1.98
C ALA A 110 -6.48 -2.13 -2.19
N PHE A 111 -5.97 -2.82 -3.20
CA PHE A 111 -6.16 -4.26 -3.31
C PHE A 111 -5.16 -4.97 -2.42
N ARG A 112 -5.64 -5.80 -1.51
CA ARG A 112 -4.82 -6.57 -0.59
C ARG A 112 -5.50 -7.86 -0.12
N PRO A 113 -4.73 -8.83 0.42
CA PRO A 113 -5.29 -9.93 1.19
C PRO A 113 -6.04 -9.38 2.42
N VAL A 114 -7.08 -10.07 2.85
CA VAL A 114 -7.94 -9.63 3.98
C VAL A 114 -7.78 -10.51 5.20
N SER A 115 -7.70 -11.84 4.98
CA SER A 115 -7.55 -12.78 6.10
C SER A 115 -6.14 -12.71 6.70
N ASP A 116 -6.06 -12.93 8.01
CA ASP A 116 -4.80 -12.98 8.74
C ASP A 116 -3.84 -14.03 8.16
N ALA A 117 -4.36 -15.22 7.82
CA ALA A 117 -3.56 -16.29 7.21
C ALA A 117 -2.96 -15.88 5.85
N ALA A 118 -3.74 -15.20 5.00
CA ALA A 118 -3.27 -14.72 3.70
C ALA A 118 -2.22 -13.61 3.85
N LEU A 119 -2.42 -12.68 4.79
CA LEU A 119 -1.47 -11.60 5.10
C LEU A 119 -0.14 -12.15 5.62
N ARG A 120 -0.16 -13.20 6.44
CA ARG A 120 1.07 -13.87 6.90
C ARG A 120 1.81 -14.58 5.79
N ARG A 121 1.08 -15.11 4.80
CA ARG A 121 1.68 -15.79 3.64
C ARG A 121 2.40 -14.84 2.72
N ASN A 122 1.72 -13.81 2.27
CA ASN A 122 2.29 -12.75 1.42
C ASN A 122 1.38 -11.50 1.44
N PRO A 123 1.77 -10.44 2.13
CA PRO A 123 0.99 -9.21 2.24
C PRO A 123 1.23 -8.27 1.04
N PHE A 124 1.18 -8.79 -0.16
CA PHE A 124 1.30 -7.96 -1.36
C PHE A 124 0.07 -7.05 -1.51
N ARG A 125 0.31 -5.76 -1.74
CA ARG A 125 -0.72 -4.72 -1.86
C ARG A 125 -0.49 -3.88 -3.10
N VAL A 126 -1.58 -3.45 -3.74
CA VAL A 126 -1.52 -2.51 -4.86
C VAL A 126 -2.50 -1.38 -4.64
N PHE A 127 -1.98 -0.19 -4.40
CA PHE A 127 -2.77 1.02 -4.33
C PHE A 127 -3.20 1.43 -5.75
N THR A 128 -4.50 1.39 -6.01
CA THR A 128 -5.06 1.55 -7.35
C THR A 128 -5.94 2.79 -7.43
N SER A 129 -5.54 3.72 -8.28
CA SER A 129 -6.22 4.99 -8.48
C SER A 129 -6.98 5.00 -9.81
N LEU A 130 -8.22 5.50 -9.77
CA LEU A 130 -9.04 5.77 -10.96
C LEU A 130 -9.03 7.27 -11.24
N LEU A 131 -8.65 7.64 -12.45
CA LEU A 131 -8.68 9.03 -12.93
C LEU A 131 -10.14 9.56 -12.95
N ARG A 132 -10.29 10.77 -12.44
CA ARG A 132 -11.55 11.49 -12.44
C ARG A 132 -11.54 12.52 -13.59
N LEU A 133 -11.93 12.06 -14.78
CA LEU A 133 -11.93 12.89 -16.00
C LEU A 133 -12.80 14.13 -15.87
N GLU A 134 -13.87 14.06 -15.07
CA GLU A 134 -14.78 15.18 -14.82
C GLU A 134 -14.11 16.37 -14.12
N LEU A 135 -12.93 16.16 -13.53
CA LEU A 135 -12.13 17.22 -12.90
C LEU A 135 -11.18 17.94 -13.87
N ILE A 136 -11.15 17.56 -15.15
CA ILE A 136 -10.44 18.30 -16.18
C ILE A 136 -11.34 19.48 -16.59
N ASP A 137 -10.88 20.70 -16.38
CA ASP A 137 -11.68 21.92 -16.61
C ASP A 137 -11.96 22.17 -18.11
N ASP A 138 -10.98 21.91 -18.97
CA ASP A 138 -11.12 22.03 -20.42
C ASP A 138 -11.95 20.87 -20.98
N LEU A 139 -13.17 21.18 -21.43
CA LEU A 139 -14.12 20.20 -21.97
C LEU A 139 -13.60 19.48 -23.21
N GLN A 140 -12.93 20.18 -24.11
CA GLN A 140 -12.38 19.56 -25.34
C GLN A 140 -11.25 18.60 -25.00
N LEU A 141 -10.39 18.98 -24.09
CA LEU A 141 -9.31 18.13 -23.61
C LEU A 141 -9.84 16.91 -22.83
N ARG A 142 -10.90 17.10 -22.05
CA ARG A 142 -11.62 16.00 -21.36
C ARG A 142 -12.18 14.98 -22.34
N GLU A 143 -12.88 15.44 -23.38
CA GLU A 143 -13.44 14.58 -24.43
C GLU A 143 -12.33 13.85 -25.20
N LYS A 144 -11.24 14.55 -25.52
CA LYS A 144 -10.06 13.95 -26.17
C LYS A 144 -9.43 12.88 -25.31
N ALA A 145 -9.23 13.13 -24.02
CA ALA A 145 -8.70 12.15 -23.06
C ALA A 145 -9.60 10.92 -22.96
N ALA A 146 -10.92 11.11 -22.87
CA ALA A 146 -11.89 10.02 -22.83
C ALA A 146 -11.83 9.17 -24.11
N ALA A 147 -11.71 9.78 -25.28
CA ALA A 147 -11.60 9.08 -26.56
C ALA A 147 -10.30 8.26 -26.68
N ILE A 148 -9.18 8.78 -26.17
CA ILE A 148 -7.88 8.08 -26.13
C ILE A 148 -8.00 6.83 -25.24
N LEU A 149 -8.53 7.00 -24.03
CA LEU A 149 -8.70 5.91 -23.06
C LEU A 149 -9.65 4.82 -23.57
N ALA A 150 -10.71 5.19 -24.29
CA ALA A 150 -11.68 4.25 -24.84
C ALA A 150 -11.08 3.31 -25.92
N GLN A 151 -9.96 3.65 -26.50
CA GLN A 151 -9.30 2.87 -27.56
C GLN A 151 -8.21 1.94 -27.03
N ARG A 152 -7.82 2.05 -25.75
CA ARG A 152 -6.76 1.21 -25.20
C ARG A 152 -7.30 -0.02 -24.48
N ASP A 153 -6.53 -1.10 -24.51
CA ASP A 153 -6.70 -2.26 -23.66
C ASP A 153 -5.38 -2.52 -22.92
N ILE A 154 -5.41 -2.39 -21.60
CA ILE A 154 -4.22 -2.60 -20.76
C ILE A 154 -4.02 -4.07 -20.40
N PHE A 155 -4.92 -4.96 -20.82
CA PHE A 155 -4.86 -6.40 -20.54
C PHE A 155 -4.60 -7.17 -21.83
N THR A 156 -3.77 -8.22 -21.73
CA THR A 156 -3.63 -9.13 -22.86
C THR A 156 -4.89 -9.98 -23.04
N PRO A 157 -5.22 -10.39 -24.28
CA PRO A 157 -6.34 -11.31 -24.51
C PRO A 157 -6.22 -12.62 -23.71
N ARG A 158 -5.01 -13.12 -23.56
CA ARG A 158 -4.75 -14.33 -22.76
C ARG A 158 -5.00 -14.11 -21.27
N CYS A 159 -4.64 -12.95 -20.73
CA CYS A 159 -4.94 -12.58 -19.34
C CYS A 159 -6.46 -12.58 -19.09
N ARG A 160 -7.22 -11.94 -19.99
CA ARG A 160 -8.71 -11.95 -19.91
C ARG A 160 -9.28 -13.35 -19.98
N ALA A 161 -8.77 -14.21 -20.85
CA ALA A 161 -9.20 -15.59 -20.96
C ALA A 161 -8.92 -16.40 -19.69
N LEU A 162 -7.77 -16.22 -19.07
CA LEU A 162 -7.40 -16.91 -17.83
C LEU A 162 -8.22 -16.42 -16.62
N ILE A 163 -8.55 -15.13 -16.56
CA ILE A 163 -9.49 -14.59 -15.56
C ILE A 163 -10.86 -15.25 -15.72
N ALA A 164 -11.38 -15.32 -16.95
CA ALA A 164 -12.66 -15.97 -17.24
C ALA A 164 -12.63 -17.46 -16.88
N GLN A 165 -11.54 -18.16 -17.20
CA GLN A 165 -11.34 -19.56 -16.83
C GLN A 165 -11.37 -19.74 -15.31
N TYR A 166 -10.67 -18.90 -14.56
CA TYR A 166 -10.70 -18.91 -13.10
C TYR A 166 -12.13 -18.74 -12.56
N GLN A 167 -12.89 -17.81 -13.11
CA GLN A 167 -14.26 -17.55 -12.69
C GLN A 167 -15.20 -18.73 -12.96
N GLN A 168 -15.00 -19.41 -14.10
CA GLN A 168 -15.81 -20.57 -14.48
C GLN A 168 -15.48 -21.85 -13.71
N GLN A 169 -14.19 -22.07 -13.42
CA GLN A 169 -13.71 -23.32 -12.80
C GLN A 169 -13.51 -23.23 -11.29
N GLY A 170 -13.46 -22.02 -10.76
CA GLY A 170 -13.14 -21.76 -9.34
C GLY A 170 -11.65 -21.87 -8.99
N GLY A 171 -10.76 -21.86 -9.98
CA GLY A 171 -9.32 -21.93 -9.77
C GLY A 171 -8.52 -22.11 -11.05
N LEU A 172 -7.20 -22.06 -10.94
CA LEU A 172 -6.25 -22.33 -12.02
C LEU A 172 -5.29 -23.45 -11.60
N GLY A 173 -5.03 -24.38 -12.54
CA GLY A 173 -3.93 -25.34 -12.39
C GLY A 173 -2.55 -24.68 -12.46
N ASP A 174 -1.51 -25.42 -12.15
CA ASP A 174 -0.15 -24.88 -12.05
C ASP A 174 0.32 -24.16 -13.33
N ALA A 175 0.17 -24.80 -14.49
CA ALA A 175 0.57 -24.21 -15.77
C ALA A 175 -0.25 -22.97 -16.16
N ASP A 176 -1.56 -22.99 -15.90
CA ASP A 176 -2.43 -21.84 -16.17
C ASP A 176 -2.17 -20.69 -15.20
N ALA A 177 -1.82 -20.99 -13.96
CA ALA A 177 -1.40 -19.99 -12.98
C ALA A 177 -0.09 -19.31 -13.39
N ASP A 178 0.90 -20.04 -13.88
CA ASP A 178 2.13 -19.47 -14.41
C ASP A 178 1.87 -18.60 -15.65
N ALA A 179 1.01 -19.06 -16.56
CA ALA A 179 0.60 -18.28 -17.71
C ALA A 179 -0.13 -16.99 -17.27
N PHE A 180 -1.01 -17.09 -16.29
CA PHE A 180 -1.72 -15.93 -15.73
C PHE A 180 -0.74 -14.89 -15.15
N VAL A 181 0.23 -15.31 -14.33
CA VAL A 181 1.24 -14.42 -13.76
C VAL A 181 2.00 -13.70 -14.86
N LYS A 182 2.45 -14.42 -15.88
CA LYS A 182 3.20 -13.85 -17.01
C LYS A 182 2.37 -12.83 -17.78
N GLU A 183 1.12 -13.15 -18.10
CA GLU A 183 0.24 -12.28 -18.88
C GLU A 183 -0.24 -11.07 -18.06
N ALA A 184 -0.59 -11.27 -16.79
CA ALA A 184 -0.98 -10.19 -15.89
C ALA A 184 0.13 -9.16 -15.70
N LEU A 185 1.39 -9.61 -15.68
CA LEU A 185 2.57 -8.75 -15.51
C LEU A 185 2.69 -7.69 -16.62
N GLU A 186 2.24 -7.99 -17.84
CA GLU A 186 2.31 -7.06 -18.99
C GLU A 186 1.51 -5.77 -18.74
N THR A 187 0.43 -5.81 -17.97
CA THR A 187 -0.34 -4.63 -17.57
C THR A 187 0.50 -3.61 -16.77
N PHE A 188 1.50 -4.09 -16.04
CA PHE A 188 2.32 -3.29 -15.11
C PHE A 188 3.67 -2.90 -15.67
N ARG A 189 4.03 -3.42 -16.84
CA ARG A 189 5.30 -3.15 -17.51
C ARG A 189 5.36 -1.74 -18.07
N TRP A 190 6.55 -1.13 -18.06
CA TRP A 190 6.78 0.16 -18.70
C TRP A 190 6.74 0.05 -20.23
N HIS A 191 6.04 0.98 -20.85
CA HIS A 191 5.98 1.14 -22.31
C HIS A 191 6.36 2.57 -22.66
N GLY A 192 7.58 2.76 -23.18
CA GLY A 192 8.15 4.08 -23.50
C GLY A 192 7.63 4.72 -24.80
N VAL A 193 6.60 4.14 -25.43
CA VAL A 193 5.96 4.70 -26.61
C VAL A 193 4.60 5.26 -26.23
N SER A 194 4.48 6.60 -26.36
CA SER A 194 3.22 7.30 -26.08
C SER A 194 2.16 6.99 -27.13
N THR A 195 0.91 6.99 -26.71
CA THR A 195 -0.26 6.88 -27.59
C THR A 195 -0.68 8.22 -28.20
N VAL A 196 -0.03 9.31 -27.83
CA VAL A 196 -0.35 10.68 -28.26
C VAL A 196 0.90 11.41 -28.77
N ASP A 197 0.67 12.55 -29.44
CA ASP A 197 1.70 13.50 -29.80
C ASP A 197 2.20 14.32 -28.58
N SER A 198 3.29 15.03 -28.75
CA SER A 198 3.89 15.84 -27.69
C SER A 198 3.01 17.01 -27.24
N GLU A 199 2.24 17.60 -28.16
CA GLU A 199 1.33 18.71 -27.86
C GLU A 199 0.18 18.24 -26.94
N THR A 200 -0.44 17.12 -27.24
CA THR A 200 -1.49 16.51 -26.40
C THR A 200 -0.94 16.12 -25.03
N TYR A 201 0.25 15.52 -25.00
CA TYR A 201 0.92 15.19 -23.74
C TYR A 201 1.16 16.44 -22.88
N GLN A 202 1.68 17.53 -23.45
CA GLN A 202 1.92 18.78 -22.73
C GLN A 202 0.61 19.39 -22.21
N ALA A 203 -0.44 19.42 -23.04
CA ALA A 203 -1.75 19.94 -22.63
C ALA A 203 -2.32 19.19 -21.44
N LEU A 204 -2.26 17.86 -21.44
CA LEU A 204 -2.70 17.02 -20.32
C LEU A 204 -1.81 17.19 -19.07
N SER A 205 -0.48 17.29 -19.25
CA SER A 205 0.47 17.55 -18.17
C SER A 205 0.28 18.89 -17.48
N GLN A 206 -0.13 19.92 -18.23
CA GLN A 206 -0.43 21.25 -17.69
C GLN A 206 -1.67 21.25 -16.80
N GLN A 207 -2.67 20.40 -17.08
CA GLN A 207 -3.80 20.21 -16.19
C GLN A 207 -3.34 19.52 -14.87
N HIS A 208 -2.69 18.40 -15.00
CA HIS A 208 -2.01 17.68 -13.91
C HIS A 208 -1.12 16.57 -14.48
N ARG A 209 0.12 16.44 -14.00
CA ARG A 209 1.08 15.40 -14.47
C ARG A 209 0.49 13.99 -14.47
N LEU A 210 -0.31 13.68 -13.47
CA LEU A 210 -0.92 12.37 -13.29
C LEU A 210 -1.94 12.07 -14.41
N ILE A 211 -2.59 13.07 -14.97
CA ILE A 211 -3.50 12.91 -16.12
C ILE A 211 -2.71 12.42 -17.33
N ALA A 212 -1.58 13.05 -17.62
CA ALA A 212 -0.71 12.61 -18.72
C ALA A 212 -0.16 11.20 -18.48
N ASP A 213 0.21 10.88 -17.25
CA ASP A 213 0.68 9.54 -16.86
C ASP A 213 -0.38 8.47 -17.17
N VAL A 214 -1.65 8.73 -16.88
CA VAL A 214 -2.74 7.79 -17.14
C VAL A 214 -3.13 7.72 -18.61
N VAL A 215 -3.28 8.87 -19.26
CA VAL A 215 -3.91 8.96 -20.60
C VAL A 215 -2.94 8.66 -21.75
N CYS A 216 -1.66 9.03 -21.60
CA CYS A 216 -0.75 9.10 -22.75
C CYS A 216 0.00 7.78 -23.05
N PHE A 217 -0.24 6.73 -22.31
CA PHE A 217 0.49 5.46 -22.44
C PHE A 217 -0.43 4.27 -22.70
N PRO A 218 0.05 3.21 -23.37
CA PRO A 218 -0.77 2.04 -23.71
C PRO A 218 -1.08 1.13 -22.53
N GLY A 219 -0.38 1.26 -21.42
CA GLY A 219 -0.56 0.49 -20.20
C GLY A 219 -0.55 1.36 -18.96
N CYS A 220 -0.91 0.78 -17.83
CA CYS A 220 -0.94 1.47 -16.54
C CYS A 220 0.32 1.22 -15.72
N HIS A 221 1.45 1.09 -16.30
CA HIS A 221 2.72 0.75 -15.65
C HIS A 221 2.77 0.99 -14.13
N ILE A 222 3.46 0.13 -13.39
CA ILE A 222 3.59 0.33 -11.95
C ILE A 222 4.52 1.52 -11.66
N ASN A 223 4.08 2.45 -10.82
CA ASN A 223 4.82 3.70 -10.55
C ASN A 223 5.93 3.50 -9.55
N HIS A 224 5.72 2.67 -8.55
CA HIS A 224 6.73 2.28 -7.57
C HIS A 224 6.45 0.89 -7.04
N LEU A 225 7.48 0.27 -6.49
CA LEU A 225 7.39 -0.96 -5.71
C LEU A 225 8.19 -0.75 -4.41
N THR A 226 7.57 -1.07 -3.28
CA THR A 226 8.03 -0.66 -1.95
C THR A 226 8.32 -1.87 -1.09
N PRO A 227 9.56 -2.09 -0.67
CA PRO A 227 9.91 -3.04 0.39
C PRO A 227 9.64 -2.44 1.77
N ARG A 228 9.45 -3.30 2.76
CA ARG A 228 9.37 -2.94 4.17
C ARG A 228 10.74 -2.97 4.83
N THR A 229 11.05 -1.93 5.59
CA THR A 229 12.23 -1.87 6.45
C THR A 229 11.87 -1.84 7.94
N LEU A 230 12.80 -2.26 8.78
CA LEU A 230 12.70 -2.14 10.24
C LEU A 230 13.26 -0.82 10.78
N ASP A 231 14.00 -0.06 9.97
CA ASP A 231 14.54 1.25 10.34
C ASP A 231 14.65 2.16 9.11
N ILE A 232 13.58 2.91 8.84
CA ILE A 232 13.51 3.80 7.68
C ILE A 232 14.49 4.98 7.80
N ASP A 233 14.75 5.46 8.99
CA ASP A 233 15.69 6.56 9.22
C ASP A 233 17.12 6.15 8.82
N LEU A 234 17.52 4.94 9.20
CA LEU A 234 18.83 4.41 8.83
C LEU A 234 18.93 4.16 7.32
N VAL A 235 17.89 3.59 6.69
CA VAL A 235 17.88 3.38 5.23
C VAL A 235 18.03 4.72 4.51
N GLN A 236 17.24 5.74 4.86
CA GLN A 236 17.31 7.04 4.22
C GLN A 236 18.69 7.67 4.38
N SER A 237 19.28 7.59 5.57
CA SER A 237 20.61 8.16 5.83
C SER A 237 21.74 7.49 5.04
N LEU A 238 21.58 6.20 4.72
CA LEU A 238 22.58 5.44 3.96
C LEU A 238 22.38 5.50 2.44
N MET A 239 21.23 5.96 1.95
CA MET A 239 20.95 6.03 0.51
C MET A 239 22.07 6.71 -0.29
N PRO A 240 22.62 7.89 0.14
CA PRO A 240 23.71 8.55 -0.62
C PRO A 240 24.98 7.70 -0.75
N GLU A 241 25.30 6.88 0.24
CA GLU A 241 26.47 5.96 0.17
C GLU A 241 26.31 4.88 -0.89
N TYR A 242 25.06 4.58 -1.27
CA TYR A 242 24.69 3.64 -2.33
C TYR A 242 24.41 4.34 -3.68
N GLY A 243 24.73 5.64 -3.79
CA GLY A 243 24.47 6.42 -5.00
C GLY A 243 23.00 6.72 -5.27
N ILE A 244 22.15 6.62 -4.25
CA ILE A 244 20.72 6.91 -4.33
C ILE A 244 20.47 8.32 -3.79
N ASP A 245 19.77 9.15 -4.57
CA ASP A 245 19.36 10.50 -4.16
C ASP A 245 17.99 10.45 -3.45
N PRO A 246 17.95 10.56 -2.11
CA PRO A 246 16.71 10.41 -1.37
C PRO A 246 15.77 11.61 -1.55
N LYS A 247 14.49 11.39 -1.36
CA LYS A 247 13.51 12.46 -1.10
C LYS A 247 13.87 13.21 0.18
N ALA A 248 13.46 14.47 0.24
CA ALA A 248 13.83 15.36 1.34
C ALA A 248 13.27 14.90 2.69
N LEU A 249 12.09 14.31 2.74
CA LEU A 249 11.37 14.03 3.99
C LEU A 249 10.98 12.55 4.12
N ILE A 250 10.95 12.07 5.37
CA ILE A 250 10.22 10.86 5.77
C ILE A 250 8.83 11.29 6.21
N GLU A 251 7.81 10.76 5.57
CA GLU A 251 6.41 11.08 5.86
C GLU A 251 5.79 10.09 6.86
N GLY A 252 4.75 10.54 7.56
CA GLY A 252 4.05 9.79 8.58
C GLY A 252 4.41 10.21 10.00
N PRO A 253 4.18 9.34 11.01
CA PRO A 253 4.52 9.62 12.39
C PRO A 253 6.03 9.71 12.61
N PRO A 254 6.51 10.31 13.73
CA PRO A 254 7.92 10.31 14.06
C PRO A 254 8.42 8.91 14.43
N ARG A 255 9.74 8.77 14.56
CA ARG A 255 10.36 7.57 15.16
C ARG A 255 9.84 7.36 16.58
N ARG A 256 9.50 6.11 16.91
CA ARG A 256 8.87 5.75 18.19
C ARG A 256 9.40 4.41 18.70
N GLU A 257 9.29 4.17 19.99
CA GLU A 257 9.54 2.84 20.60
C GLU A 257 8.50 1.82 20.11
N VAL A 258 7.23 2.25 20.03
CA VAL A 258 6.16 1.48 19.41
C VAL A 258 5.75 2.20 18.10
N PRO A 259 6.23 1.73 16.95
CA PRO A 259 5.83 2.29 15.66
C PRO A 259 4.32 2.23 15.46
N ILE A 260 3.75 3.27 14.89
CA ILE A 260 2.32 3.37 14.55
C ILE A 260 2.14 3.64 13.07
N LEU A 261 1.06 3.09 12.51
CA LEU A 261 0.67 3.29 11.12
C LEU A 261 1.82 3.01 10.14
N LEU A 262 2.26 4.01 9.41
CA LEU A 262 3.12 3.88 8.24
C LEU A 262 4.01 5.10 8.11
N ARG A 263 5.32 4.88 7.98
CA ARG A 263 6.31 5.89 7.59
C ARG A 263 6.83 5.54 6.20
N GLN A 264 6.97 6.54 5.35
CA GLN A 264 7.36 6.35 3.96
C GLN A 264 8.37 7.42 3.52
N THR A 265 9.31 6.99 2.67
CA THR A 265 10.17 7.88 1.90
C THR A 265 10.58 7.20 0.61
N SER A 266 11.21 7.91 -0.31
CA SER A 266 11.62 7.36 -1.60
C SER A 266 12.90 8.01 -2.09
N PHE A 267 13.45 7.48 -3.17
CA PHE A 267 14.37 8.23 -4.00
C PHE A 267 13.60 9.13 -4.98
N LYS A 268 14.28 10.17 -5.48
CA LYS A 268 13.69 11.07 -6.47
C LYS A 268 13.26 10.32 -7.73
N ALA A 269 12.09 10.68 -8.26
CA ALA A 269 11.55 10.05 -9.45
C ALA A 269 12.50 10.21 -10.65
N LEU A 270 12.57 9.15 -11.45
CA LEU A 270 13.45 9.07 -12.62
C LEU A 270 12.78 9.65 -13.86
N GLU A 271 13.59 10.28 -14.71
CA GLU A 271 13.18 10.68 -16.06
C GLU A 271 13.26 9.50 -17.01
N GLU A 272 12.10 9.04 -17.49
CA GLU A 272 12.00 7.94 -18.44
C GLU A 272 11.97 8.49 -19.87
N PRO A 273 12.78 7.95 -20.80
CA PRO A 273 12.69 8.36 -22.19
C PRO A 273 11.37 7.93 -22.80
N VAL A 274 10.74 8.83 -23.54
CA VAL A 274 9.45 8.62 -24.21
C VAL A 274 9.56 9.01 -25.68
N ARG A 275 8.97 8.19 -26.55
CA ARG A 275 8.77 8.48 -27.95
C ARG A 275 7.28 8.78 -28.18
N PHE A 276 6.99 10.01 -28.58
CA PHE A 276 5.64 10.43 -28.93
C PHE A 276 5.23 9.97 -30.33
N GLN A 277 3.94 10.04 -30.62
CA GLN A 277 3.47 9.90 -31.99
C GLN A 277 4.15 10.97 -32.86
N GLN A 278 4.38 10.68 -34.15
CA GLN A 278 5.12 11.53 -35.11
C GLN A 278 6.66 11.52 -34.91
N GLY A 279 7.19 10.71 -33.98
CA GLY A 279 8.61 10.44 -33.87
C GLY A 279 9.40 11.39 -32.96
N GLU A 280 8.75 12.38 -32.35
CA GLU A 280 9.38 13.22 -31.33
C GLU A 280 9.75 12.42 -30.10
N THR A 281 10.86 12.80 -29.49
CA THR A 281 11.35 12.20 -28.23
C THR A 281 11.28 13.20 -27.10
N GLY A 282 11.02 12.72 -25.91
CA GLY A 282 10.98 13.51 -24.68
C GLY A 282 11.21 12.65 -23.45
N THR A 283 10.82 13.16 -22.31
CA THR A 283 10.90 12.43 -21.03
C THR A 283 9.58 12.49 -20.28
N HIS A 284 9.39 11.49 -19.45
CA HIS A 284 8.26 11.41 -18.53
C HIS A 284 8.74 10.95 -17.15
N THR A 285 8.32 11.65 -16.12
CA THR A 285 8.69 11.31 -14.74
C THR A 285 7.59 10.49 -14.12
N ALA A 286 7.75 9.17 -14.05
CA ALA A 286 6.69 8.27 -13.61
C ALA A 286 7.10 7.31 -12.51
N ARG A 287 8.36 6.89 -12.47
CA ARG A 287 8.79 5.76 -11.66
C ARG A 287 9.85 6.14 -10.65
N PHE A 288 9.74 5.53 -9.46
CA PHE A 288 10.67 5.71 -8.35
C PHE A 288 10.73 4.47 -7.47
N GLY A 289 11.62 4.41 -6.50
CA GLY A 289 11.61 3.41 -5.44
C GLY A 289 11.20 4.06 -4.13
N GLU A 290 10.31 3.39 -3.43
CA GLU A 290 9.84 3.82 -2.12
C GLU A 290 10.27 2.78 -1.08
N ILE A 291 10.41 3.19 0.16
CA ILE A 291 10.56 2.32 1.33
C ILE A 291 9.51 2.67 2.36
N GLU A 292 9.12 1.69 3.15
CA GLU A 292 8.17 1.87 4.23
C GLU A 292 8.59 1.18 5.52
N GLN A 293 8.16 1.76 6.63
CA GLN A 293 8.20 1.12 7.95
C GLN A 293 6.79 1.09 8.50
N ARG A 294 6.29 -0.11 8.81
CA ARG A 294 4.94 -0.31 9.32
C ARG A 294 4.93 -0.55 10.82
N GLY A 295 3.97 0.07 11.49
CA GLY A 295 3.70 -0.08 12.91
C GLY A 295 2.30 -0.61 13.17
N VAL A 296 1.81 -0.40 14.38
CA VAL A 296 0.50 -0.87 14.81
C VAL A 296 -0.64 -0.09 14.16
N ALA A 297 -1.71 -0.79 13.82
CA ALA A 297 -2.96 -0.21 13.34
C ALA A 297 -3.68 0.52 14.48
N LEU A 298 -4.15 1.73 14.20
CA LEU A 298 -4.86 2.56 15.18
C LEU A 298 -6.37 2.35 15.11
N THR A 299 -7.00 2.42 16.27
CA THR A 299 -8.45 2.51 16.38
C THR A 299 -8.96 3.85 15.83
N PRO A 300 -10.27 4.03 15.60
CA PRO A 300 -10.82 5.34 15.25
C PRO A 300 -10.41 6.45 16.23
N LYS A 301 -10.36 6.14 17.53
CA LYS A 301 -9.91 7.07 18.57
C LYS A 301 -8.42 7.42 18.40
N GLY A 302 -7.57 6.42 18.21
CA GLY A 302 -6.12 6.61 17.98
C GLY A 302 -5.85 7.35 16.68
N ARG A 303 -6.61 7.07 15.62
CA ARG A 303 -6.48 7.77 14.35
C ARG A 303 -6.89 9.24 14.46
N ALA A 304 -7.95 9.56 15.18
CA ALA A 304 -8.35 10.94 15.41
C ALA A 304 -7.27 11.74 16.16
N LEU A 305 -6.66 11.14 17.18
CA LEU A 305 -5.53 11.75 17.89
C LEU A 305 -4.32 11.94 16.95
N TYR A 306 -3.95 10.91 16.19
CA TYR A 306 -2.86 10.98 15.21
C TYR A 306 -3.07 12.11 14.20
N ASP A 307 -4.25 12.20 13.59
CA ASP A 307 -4.55 13.22 12.59
C ASP A 307 -4.47 14.64 13.16
N ARG A 308 -4.93 14.83 14.40
CA ARG A 308 -4.84 16.12 15.08
C ARG A 308 -3.38 16.51 15.33
N LEU A 309 -2.56 15.60 15.87
CA LEU A 309 -1.15 15.87 16.14
C LEU A 309 -0.34 16.09 14.87
N LEU A 310 -0.62 15.34 13.81
CA LEU A 310 0.03 15.52 12.51
C LEU A 310 -0.27 16.91 11.93
N ALA A 311 -1.52 17.38 12.04
CA ALA A 311 -1.91 18.71 11.61
C ALA A 311 -1.20 19.82 12.43
N GLU A 312 -1.09 19.64 13.73
CA GLU A 312 -0.39 20.57 14.62
C GLU A 312 1.12 20.66 14.29
N ALA A 313 1.75 19.53 13.93
CA ALA A 313 3.17 19.52 13.59
C ALA A 313 3.48 20.29 12.32
N GLY A 314 2.60 20.28 11.32
CA GLY A 314 2.84 20.87 10.02
C GLY A 314 4.04 20.25 9.31
N THR A 315 4.62 20.98 8.34
CA THR A 315 5.80 20.54 7.58
C THR A 315 7.02 21.36 7.93
N GLY A 316 8.16 20.72 8.18
CA GLY A 316 9.44 21.38 8.41
C GLY A 316 10.13 21.77 7.10
N ALA A 317 11.14 22.65 7.19
CA ALA A 317 11.91 23.08 6.03
C ALA A 317 12.83 21.97 5.47
N ASP A 318 13.32 21.10 6.35
CA ASP A 318 14.10 19.91 6.02
C ASP A 318 13.67 18.73 6.89
N ASN A 319 14.22 17.54 6.61
CA ASN A 319 13.82 16.34 7.34
C ASN A 319 14.16 16.39 8.82
N GLN A 320 15.28 16.98 9.20
CA GLN A 320 15.69 17.08 10.60
C GLN A 320 14.71 17.93 11.40
N GLN A 321 14.39 19.11 10.91
CA GLN A 321 13.41 20.00 11.54
C GLN A 321 12.01 19.36 11.54
N HIS A 322 11.62 18.72 10.45
CA HIS A 322 10.33 18.02 10.35
C HIS A 322 10.22 16.93 11.41
N GLN A 323 11.23 16.06 11.55
CA GLN A 323 11.23 14.98 12.54
C GLN A 323 11.27 15.52 13.98
N GLN A 324 12.00 16.62 14.23
CA GLN A 324 12.00 17.26 15.55
C GLN A 324 10.63 17.81 15.94
N ARG A 325 9.95 18.51 15.04
CA ARG A 325 8.59 19.02 15.27
C ARG A 325 7.59 17.91 15.51
N LEU A 326 7.63 16.83 14.69
CA LEU A 326 6.81 15.65 14.90
C LEU A 326 7.07 15.04 16.28
N ALA A 327 8.32 14.86 16.67
CA ALA A 327 8.68 14.28 17.95
C ALA A 327 8.17 15.12 19.15
N GLU A 328 8.21 16.43 19.03
CA GLU A 328 7.69 17.35 20.06
C GLU A 328 6.17 17.24 20.21
N VAL A 329 5.44 17.33 19.10
CA VAL A 329 3.97 17.29 19.10
C VAL A 329 3.46 15.90 19.50
N PHE A 330 4.11 14.83 19.04
CA PHE A 330 3.72 13.45 19.35
C PHE A 330 4.09 12.98 20.77
N ARG A 331 4.64 13.83 21.63
CA ARG A 331 4.77 13.52 23.07
C ARG A 331 3.41 13.22 23.73
N ASP A 332 2.34 13.81 23.19
CA ASP A 332 0.97 13.58 23.65
C ASP A 332 0.38 12.23 23.18
N PHE A 333 1.09 11.53 22.29
CA PHE A 333 0.69 10.19 21.85
C PHE A 333 1.47 9.15 22.66
N PRO A 334 0.82 8.25 23.43
CA PRO A 334 1.50 7.23 24.24
C PRO A 334 2.45 6.36 23.41
N ASP A 335 3.68 6.16 23.89
CA ASP A 335 4.74 5.42 23.18
C ASP A 335 5.12 4.12 23.91
N ASN A 336 4.12 3.39 24.39
CA ASN A 336 4.26 2.05 24.93
C ASN A 336 2.97 1.26 24.66
N GLU A 337 3.11 -0.05 24.51
CA GLU A 337 2.00 -0.94 24.14
C GLU A 337 0.90 -0.99 25.19
N ARG A 338 1.26 -0.97 26.47
CA ARG A 338 0.30 -1.00 27.57
C ARG A 338 -0.64 0.20 27.50
N SER A 339 -0.09 1.41 27.40
CA SER A 339 -0.89 2.63 27.31
C SER A 339 -1.72 2.69 26.03
N LEU A 340 -1.17 2.26 24.89
CA LEU A 340 -1.93 2.20 23.64
C LEU A 340 -3.14 1.26 23.75
N ARG A 341 -2.97 0.11 24.42
CA ARG A 341 -4.03 -0.85 24.63
C ARG A 341 -5.06 -0.36 25.66
N GLU A 342 -4.61 0.08 26.83
CA GLU A 342 -5.50 0.52 27.92
C GLU A 342 -6.34 1.76 27.55
N GLN A 343 -5.76 2.68 26.75
CA GLN A 343 -6.45 3.85 26.23
C GLN A 343 -7.24 3.57 24.92
N GLN A 344 -7.20 2.33 24.44
CA GLN A 344 -7.88 1.91 23.22
C GLN A 344 -7.49 2.74 21.98
N LEU A 345 -6.21 3.05 21.84
CA LEU A 345 -5.67 3.83 20.71
C LEU A 345 -5.21 2.94 19.55
N ALA A 346 -4.89 1.69 19.82
CA ALA A 346 -4.38 0.73 18.84
C ALA A 346 -5.08 -0.61 18.95
N TRP A 347 -5.04 -1.38 17.85
CA TRP A 347 -5.59 -2.72 17.77
C TRP A 347 -4.57 -3.76 18.18
N PHE A 348 -5.02 -4.80 18.92
CA PHE A 348 -4.19 -5.89 19.39
C PHE A 348 -4.79 -7.25 19.03
N ASP A 349 -3.93 -8.20 18.70
CA ASP A 349 -4.24 -9.61 18.51
C ASP A 349 -3.85 -10.37 19.78
N TYR A 350 -4.80 -11.08 20.35
CA TYR A 350 -4.63 -11.76 21.64
C TYR A 350 -4.45 -13.26 21.43
N ARG A 351 -3.51 -13.85 22.17
CA ARG A 351 -3.28 -15.29 22.16
C ARG A 351 -2.95 -15.81 23.54
N LEU A 352 -3.25 -17.09 23.79
CA LEU A 352 -2.81 -17.75 25.01
C LEU A 352 -1.30 -17.95 24.97
N SER A 353 -0.65 -17.72 26.12
CA SER A 353 0.71 -18.19 26.35
C SER A 353 0.68 -19.68 26.75
N GLU A 354 1.83 -20.35 26.83
CA GLU A 354 1.93 -21.70 27.41
C GLU A 354 1.29 -21.77 28.77
N LYS A 355 1.48 -20.73 29.60
CA LYS A 355 0.83 -20.62 30.91
C LYS A 355 -0.68 -20.48 30.80
N GLY A 356 -1.17 -19.73 29.78
CA GLY A 356 -2.59 -19.56 29.52
C GLY A 356 -3.24 -20.85 29.00
N GLU A 357 -2.54 -21.63 28.20
CA GLU A 357 -3.01 -22.95 27.76
C GLU A 357 -3.11 -23.93 28.96
N ALA A 358 -2.13 -23.91 29.84
CA ALA A 358 -2.14 -24.72 31.09
C ALA A 358 -3.22 -24.24 32.08
N GLN A 359 -3.54 -22.96 32.07
CA GLN A 359 -4.52 -22.32 32.96
C GLN A 359 -5.46 -21.41 32.16
N PRO A 360 -6.41 -21.97 31.43
CA PRO A 360 -7.30 -21.18 30.56
C PRO A 360 -8.08 -20.11 31.33
N PRO A 361 -8.42 -18.99 30.68
CA PRO A 361 -9.26 -17.94 31.26
C PRO A 361 -10.57 -18.51 31.80
N ARG A 362 -11.03 -17.95 32.93
CA ARG A 362 -12.30 -18.30 33.55
C ARG A 362 -13.32 -17.17 33.40
N PRO A 363 -14.61 -17.45 33.38
CA PRO A 363 -15.64 -16.42 33.37
C PRO A 363 -15.43 -15.41 34.50
N GLY A 364 -15.45 -14.12 34.16
CA GLY A 364 -15.27 -13.01 35.11
C GLY A 364 -13.83 -12.56 35.36
N GLU A 365 -12.81 -13.27 34.85
CA GLU A 365 -11.44 -12.75 34.87
C GLU A 365 -11.26 -11.62 33.86
N SER A 366 -10.64 -10.51 34.28
CA SER A 366 -10.41 -9.37 33.39
C SER A 366 -9.24 -9.65 32.43
N LEU A 367 -9.32 -9.14 31.21
CA LEU A 367 -8.25 -9.22 30.21
C LEU A 367 -6.93 -8.63 30.76
N ALA A 368 -7.01 -7.48 31.46
CA ALA A 368 -5.83 -6.85 32.07
C ALA A 368 -5.14 -7.79 33.08
N THR A 369 -5.92 -8.43 33.95
CA THR A 369 -5.39 -9.40 34.93
C THR A 369 -4.72 -10.59 34.24
N LEU A 370 -5.32 -11.12 33.19
CA LEU A 370 -4.78 -12.28 32.45
C LEU A 370 -3.46 -11.93 31.75
N ILE A 371 -3.33 -10.70 31.22
CA ILE A 371 -2.10 -10.20 30.62
C ILE A 371 -1.03 -10.00 31.71
N ASP A 372 -1.36 -9.34 32.81
CA ASP A 372 -0.42 -9.12 33.93
C ASP A 372 0.09 -10.42 34.55
N GLN A 373 -0.72 -11.47 34.55
CA GLN A 373 -0.34 -12.82 34.95
C GLN A 373 0.49 -13.57 33.90
N GLY A 374 0.65 -13.01 32.71
CA GLY A 374 1.33 -13.66 31.58
C GLY A 374 0.59 -14.86 31.00
N ARG A 375 -0.73 -14.96 31.18
CA ARG A 375 -1.59 -16.01 30.62
C ARG A 375 -2.09 -15.66 29.21
N ILE A 376 -2.23 -14.37 28.92
CA ILE A 376 -2.53 -13.85 27.58
C ILE A 376 -1.42 -12.92 27.13
N ILE A 377 -1.03 -13.04 25.87
CA ILE A 377 -0.10 -12.16 25.18
C ILE A 377 -0.92 -11.27 24.25
N ALA A 378 -0.65 -9.97 24.27
CA ALA A 378 -1.22 -8.99 23.37
C ALA A 378 -0.15 -8.54 22.36
N ASP A 379 -0.32 -8.92 21.11
CA ASP A 379 0.57 -8.52 20.02
C ASP A 379 -0.07 -7.36 19.24
N PRO A 380 0.64 -6.26 18.94
CA PRO A 380 0.11 -5.21 18.10
C PRO A 380 -0.28 -5.73 16.72
N VAL A 381 -1.45 -5.33 16.22
CA VAL A 381 -1.88 -5.64 14.86
C VAL A 381 -1.12 -4.74 13.89
N VAL A 382 -0.43 -5.32 12.93
CA VAL A 382 0.29 -4.56 11.89
C VAL A 382 -0.71 -3.76 11.05
N TYR A 383 -0.40 -2.49 10.80
CA TYR A 383 -1.16 -1.66 9.88
C TYR A 383 -0.95 -2.14 8.43
N GLU A 384 -2.03 -2.50 7.78
CA GLU A 384 -2.03 -3.14 6.46
C GLU A 384 -2.47 -2.19 5.34
N ASP A 385 -2.91 -1.00 5.68
CA ASP A 385 -3.52 -0.05 4.76
C ASP A 385 -2.60 1.16 4.49
N PHE A 386 -3.13 2.26 3.98
CA PHE A 386 -2.33 3.37 3.49
C PHE A 386 -2.76 4.71 4.07
N LEU A 387 -1.82 5.63 4.14
CA LEU A 387 -2.08 7.04 4.39
C LEU A 387 -2.34 7.73 3.05
N PRO A 388 -3.45 8.48 2.89
CA PRO A 388 -4.04 8.77 1.57
C PRO A 388 -3.10 9.41 0.55
N VAL A 389 -2.30 10.37 0.94
CA VAL A 389 -1.54 11.20 0.00
C VAL A 389 -0.27 10.51 -0.48
N SER A 390 0.50 9.94 0.43
CA SER A 390 1.75 9.24 0.10
C SER A 390 1.52 7.95 -0.69
N ALA A 391 0.40 7.27 -0.45
CA ALA A 391 0.07 6.03 -1.14
C ALA A 391 -0.13 6.20 -2.66
N ALA A 392 -0.60 7.37 -3.12
CA ALA A 392 -0.73 7.65 -4.55
C ALA A 392 0.61 8.01 -5.23
N GLY A 393 1.74 7.89 -4.55
CA GLY A 393 3.04 8.33 -5.03
C GLY A 393 3.20 9.85 -5.02
N ILE A 394 2.37 10.53 -4.24
CA ILE A 394 2.38 11.98 -4.11
C ILE A 394 2.73 12.29 -2.66
N PHE A 395 3.94 12.80 -2.45
CA PHE A 395 4.39 13.17 -1.13
C PHE A 395 3.82 14.52 -0.72
N GLN A 396 3.52 14.66 0.57
CA GLN A 396 2.93 15.88 1.14
C GLN A 396 3.76 17.14 0.83
N SER A 397 5.08 17.00 0.73
CA SER A 397 6.00 18.06 0.32
C SER A 397 5.74 18.60 -1.11
N ASN A 398 5.00 17.86 -1.94
CA ASN A 398 4.66 18.25 -3.31
C ASN A 398 3.30 18.94 -3.43
N LEU A 399 2.50 18.98 -2.37
CA LEU A 399 1.10 19.43 -2.40
C LEU A 399 0.87 20.80 -1.72
N GLY A 400 1.83 21.31 -0.97
CA GLY A 400 1.64 22.51 -0.15
C GLY A 400 0.59 22.34 0.96
N ASP A 401 0.23 23.45 1.63
CA ASP A 401 -0.61 23.46 2.84
C ASP A 401 -2.08 23.00 2.65
N ARG A 402 -2.50 22.69 1.43
CA ARG A 402 -3.88 22.25 1.13
C ARG A 402 -4.13 20.75 1.31
N ALA A 403 -3.11 19.97 1.61
CA ALA A 403 -3.14 18.52 1.57
C ALA A 403 -3.91 17.83 2.70
N GLN A 404 -4.47 18.56 3.66
CA GLN A 404 -5.06 17.97 4.87
C GLN A 404 -6.58 18.02 4.95
N ALA A 405 -7.27 18.50 3.92
CA ALA A 405 -8.73 18.54 3.97
C ALA A 405 -9.30 17.11 3.86
N ARG A 406 -9.75 16.59 4.99
CA ARG A 406 -10.60 15.40 5.03
C ARG A 406 -11.90 15.69 4.31
N THR A 407 -12.28 14.86 3.36
CA THR A 407 -13.68 14.80 3.00
C THR A 407 -14.09 13.47 2.43
N ALA A 408 -14.94 12.83 3.14
CA ALA A 408 -15.81 11.80 2.66
C ALA A 408 -16.90 12.42 1.79
N GLY A 409 -16.72 12.49 0.51
CA GLY A 409 -17.85 12.62 -0.39
C GLY A 409 -18.50 11.25 -0.55
N ASN A 410 -19.61 10.98 0.16
CA ASN A 410 -20.34 9.72 -0.02
C ASN A 410 -20.73 9.45 -1.48
N ALA A 411 -21.00 10.52 -2.25
CA ALA A 411 -21.29 10.44 -3.68
C ALA A 411 -20.09 9.92 -4.49
N SER A 412 -18.90 10.47 -4.25
CA SER A 412 -17.68 10.03 -4.96
C SER A 412 -17.30 8.57 -4.68
N ARG A 413 -17.57 8.10 -3.45
CA ARG A 413 -17.40 6.69 -3.09
C ARG A 413 -18.38 5.79 -3.84
N ALA A 414 -19.64 6.18 -3.94
CA ALA A 414 -20.65 5.42 -4.68
C ALA A 414 -20.30 5.30 -6.17
N ASP A 415 -19.81 6.39 -6.77
CA ASP A 415 -19.36 6.40 -8.17
C ASP A 415 -18.13 5.47 -8.35
N PHE A 416 -17.19 5.48 -7.40
CA PHE A 416 -16.03 4.59 -7.43
C PHE A 416 -16.45 3.12 -7.31
N GLU A 417 -17.32 2.78 -6.37
CA GLU A 417 -17.81 1.42 -6.17
C GLU A 417 -18.64 0.94 -7.38
N ALA A 418 -19.37 1.82 -8.05
CA ALA A 418 -20.06 1.51 -9.30
C ALA A 418 -19.04 1.20 -10.42
N ALA A 419 -17.98 1.97 -10.56
CA ALA A 419 -16.90 1.73 -11.50
C ALA A 419 -16.14 0.43 -11.20
N LEU A 420 -15.90 0.16 -9.93
CA LEU A 420 -15.24 -1.05 -9.43
C LEU A 420 -16.09 -2.31 -9.66
N GLY A 421 -17.42 -2.16 -9.63
CA GLY A 421 -18.39 -3.26 -9.69
C GLY A 421 -18.51 -4.05 -8.39
N ALA A 422 -18.06 -3.49 -7.28
CA ALA A 422 -18.14 -4.07 -5.92
C ALA A 422 -17.97 -2.98 -4.86
N PRO A 423 -18.49 -3.18 -3.64
CA PRO A 423 -18.17 -2.31 -2.52
C PRO A 423 -16.71 -2.47 -2.10
N VAL A 424 -16.11 -1.41 -1.55
CA VAL A 424 -14.82 -1.50 -0.85
C VAL A 424 -15.06 -1.90 0.60
N GLN A 425 -14.17 -2.70 1.16
CA GLN A 425 -14.23 -3.09 2.57
C GLN A 425 -13.72 -1.94 3.45
N ASP A 426 -14.26 -1.87 4.67
CA ASP A 426 -13.83 -0.92 5.68
C ASP A 426 -12.69 -1.53 6.50
N GLU A 427 -11.50 -0.92 6.45
CA GLU A 427 -10.32 -1.40 7.16
C GLU A 427 -10.51 -1.41 8.68
N MET A 428 -11.24 -0.45 9.24
CA MET A 428 -11.50 -0.39 10.68
C MET A 428 -12.36 -1.56 11.15
N GLN A 429 -13.34 -1.96 10.35
CA GLN A 429 -14.15 -3.15 10.64
C GLN A 429 -13.30 -4.43 10.55
N LEU A 430 -12.36 -4.51 9.62
CA LEU A 430 -11.46 -5.66 9.51
C LEU A 430 -10.55 -5.78 10.74
N TYR A 431 -9.96 -4.70 11.21
CA TYR A 431 -9.14 -4.71 12.43
C TYR A 431 -9.95 -5.03 13.67
N GLN A 432 -11.13 -4.45 13.81
CA GLN A 432 -12.04 -4.73 14.92
C GLN A 432 -12.44 -6.20 14.97
N ALA A 433 -12.83 -6.76 13.82
CA ALA A 433 -13.20 -8.17 13.71
C ALA A 433 -12.01 -9.08 14.08
N ARG A 434 -10.80 -8.76 13.63
CA ARG A 434 -9.57 -9.51 13.97
C ARG A 434 -9.33 -9.51 15.48
N GLN A 435 -9.38 -8.35 16.12
CA GLN A 435 -9.20 -8.25 17.57
C GLN A 435 -10.26 -9.04 18.31
N GLN A 436 -11.55 -8.91 17.94
CA GLN A 436 -12.64 -9.63 18.58
C GLN A 436 -12.50 -11.14 18.42
N GLN A 437 -12.18 -11.62 17.23
CA GLN A 437 -11.94 -13.05 16.99
C GLN A 437 -10.76 -13.58 17.82
N SER A 438 -9.73 -12.78 18.02
CA SER A 438 -8.59 -13.17 18.85
C SER A 438 -8.98 -13.32 20.32
N LEU A 439 -9.82 -12.45 20.84
CA LEU A 439 -10.36 -12.55 22.19
C LEU A 439 -11.22 -13.81 22.37
N VAL A 440 -12.10 -14.09 21.40
CA VAL A 440 -12.93 -15.30 21.40
C VAL A 440 -12.06 -16.58 21.41
N ARG A 441 -11.00 -16.62 20.60
CA ARG A 441 -10.04 -17.75 20.62
C ARG A 441 -9.36 -17.93 21.97
N CYS A 442 -9.19 -16.87 22.74
CA CYS A 442 -8.66 -16.94 24.11
C CYS A 442 -9.72 -17.31 25.16
N GLY A 443 -10.98 -17.52 24.78
CA GLY A 443 -12.08 -17.78 25.71
C GLY A 443 -12.58 -16.51 26.41
N ILE A 444 -12.33 -15.33 25.85
CA ILE A 444 -12.76 -14.04 26.38
C ILE A 444 -13.73 -13.40 25.38
N GLY A 445 -14.89 -13.01 25.87
CA GLY A 445 -15.95 -12.42 25.07
C GLY A 445 -17.04 -13.41 24.71
N ASP A 446 -18.27 -12.94 24.61
CA ASP A 446 -19.42 -13.71 24.12
C ASP A 446 -19.26 -13.95 22.63
N ALA A 447 -19.57 -15.16 22.19
CA ALA A 447 -19.57 -15.60 20.79
C ALA A 447 -20.63 -14.86 19.95
#